data_58ab3657a5bc94cbf706f5887a82b32e
#
_entry.id   58ab3657a5bc94cbf706f5887a82b32e
#
_cell.length_a   1.000
_cell.length_b   1.000
_cell.length_c   1.000
_cell.angle_alpha   90.00
_cell.angle_beta   90.00
_cell.angle_gamma   90.00
#
_symmetry.space_group_name_H-M   'P 1'
#
loop_
_entity.id
_entity.type
_entity.pdbx_description
1 polymer ?
#
loop_
_entity_poly.entity_id
_entity_poly.type
_entity_poly.pdbx_seq_one_letter_code
_entity_poly.pdbx_strand_id
1 'polypeptide(L)'
;MILLYYLSISEIDTNLEKLFEVFSLNLQIIIIYFWIIKRPSLMGTGHIFSAGLINDVVMGFPLGISSLSYLVVCFVGNYVRNKSVNTTIASDWFTFLIALLLANLLFFSLLNNFSEVVISYSKIGYNTFFTLFLFPVFWFLFNLYKISFIGSQDA
;
A
#
# COMPACT_ATOMS: atom_id res chain seq x y z
N MET A 1 3.97 -1.60 -11.82
CA MET A 1 3.50 -3.00 -11.70
C MET A 1 4.62 -3.94 -11.24
N ILE A 2 5.72 -4.04 -11.98
CA ILE A 2 6.86 -4.94 -11.65
C ILE A 2 7.37 -4.73 -10.21
N LEU A 3 7.51 -3.48 -9.77
CA LEU A 3 7.97 -3.15 -8.43
C LEU A 3 7.03 -3.64 -7.32
N LEU A 4 5.70 -3.61 -7.55
CA LEU A 4 4.72 -4.13 -6.60
C LEU A 4 4.84 -5.65 -6.43
N TYR A 5 4.97 -6.38 -7.54
CA TYR A 5 5.18 -7.84 -7.52
C TYR A 5 6.54 -8.21 -6.93
N TYR A 6 7.59 -7.45 -7.27
CA TYR A 6 8.93 -7.65 -6.72
C TYR A 6 8.91 -7.51 -5.19
N LEU A 7 8.26 -6.51 -4.66
CA LEU A 7 8.11 -6.34 -3.20
C LEU A 7 7.31 -7.47 -2.57
N SER A 8 6.26 -7.96 -3.23
CA SER A 8 5.47 -9.12 -2.74
C SER A 8 6.27 -10.41 -2.69
N ILE A 9 7.31 -10.56 -3.50
CA ILE A 9 8.13 -11.78 -3.61
C ILE A 9 9.45 -11.66 -2.82
N SER A 10 10.01 -10.46 -2.67
CA SER A 10 11.35 -10.23 -2.11
C SER A 10 11.51 -10.65 -0.65
N GLU A 11 10.42 -10.96 0.03
CA GLU A 11 10.39 -11.35 1.44
C GLU A 11 10.71 -12.83 1.69
N ILE A 12 10.85 -13.63 0.61
CA ILE A 12 11.06 -15.08 0.72
C ILE A 12 12.40 -15.46 1.39
N ASP A 13 13.39 -14.55 1.43
CA ASP A 13 14.80 -14.92 1.72
C ASP A 13 15.46 -14.14 2.86
N THR A 14 14.74 -13.51 3.76
CA THR A 14 15.39 -12.78 4.84
C THR A 14 15.01 -13.29 6.22
N ASN A 15 15.98 -13.91 6.91
CA ASN A 15 16.04 -14.04 8.38
C ASN A 15 16.05 -12.65 9.10
N LEU A 16 15.61 -11.60 8.43
CA LEU A 16 15.46 -10.28 8.99
C LEU A 16 14.15 -10.23 9.76
N GLU A 17 14.27 -9.88 11.03
CA GLU A 17 13.21 -9.87 12.02
C GLU A 17 11.86 -9.34 11.48
N LYS A 18 10.78 -9.85 12.05
CA LYS A 18 9.37 -9.52 11.84
C LYS A 18 9.02 -8.02 11.67
N LEU A 19 9.97 -7.11 11.85
CA LEU A 19 9.82 -5.68 11.57
C LEU A 19 9.78 -5.37 10.08
N PHE A 20 10.50 -6.14 9.26
CA PHE A 20 10.50 -5.96 7.81
C PHE A 20 9.23 -6.49 7.14
N GLU A 21 8.63 -7.55 7.69
CA GLU A 21 7.35 -8.10 7.18
C GLU A 21 6.24 -7.04 7.19
N VAL A 22 6.13 -6.33 8.31
CA VAL A 22 5.11 -5.28 8.45
C VAL A 22 5.47 -4.02 7.66
N PHE A 23 6.77 -3.73 7.51
CA PHE A 23 7.27 -2.60 6.72
C PHE A 23 6.98 -2.76 5.22
N SER A 24 7.15 -3.96 4.68
CA SER A 24 6.88 -4.26 3.29
C SER A 24 5.39 -4.09 2.92
N LEU A 25 4.49 -4.56 3.76
CA LEU A 25 3.04 -4.38 3.55
C LEU A 25 2.69 -2.89 3.41
N ASN A 26 3.26 -2.04 4.25
CA ASN A 26 2.99 -0.62 4.25
C ASN A 26 3.59 0.11 3.03
N LEU A 27 4.75 -0.32 2.58
CA LEU A 27 5.36 0.22 1.36
C LEU A 27 4.51 -0.09 0.13
N GLN A 28 3.94 -1.27 0.05
CA GLN A 28 3.00 -1.65 -1.00
C GLN A 28 1.75 -0.76 -0.98
N ILE A 29 1.20 -0.46 0.19
CA ILE A 29 0.05 0.45 0.35
C ILE A 29 0.39 1.85 -0.19
N ILE A 30 1.58 2.40 0.12
CA ILE A 30 2.04 3.70 -0.40
C ILE A 30 2.08 3.69 -1.93
N ILE A 31 2.65 2.65 -2.52
CA ILE A 31 2.76 2.50 -3.97
C ILE A 31 1.38 2.42 -4.63
N ILE A 32 0.51 1.56 -4.11
CA ILE A 32 -0.86 1.39 -4.63
C ILE A 32 -1.61 2.73 -4.60
N TYR A 33 -1.60 3.41 -3.45
CA TYR A 33 -2.32 4.67 -3.28
C TYR A 33 -1.79 5.77 -4.22
N PHE A 34 -0.47 5.95 -4.31
CA PHE A 34 0.15 6.95 -5.17
C PHE A 34 -0.22 6.75 -6.65
N TRP A 35 -0.05 5.53 -7.16
CA TRP A 35 -0.31 5.25 -8.58
C TRP A 35 -1.79 5.30 -8.94
N ILE A 36 -2.70 4.92 -8.04
CA ILE A 36 -4.14 5.05 -8.27
C ILE A 36 -4.54 6.53 -8.44
N ILE A 37 -3.97 7.43 -7.65
CA ILE A 37 -4.27 8.86 -7.76
C ILE A 37 -3.62 9.46 -9.02
N LYS A 38 -2.36 9.13 -9.28
CA LYS A 38 -1.59 9.81 -10.33
C LYS A 38 -1.71 9.17 -11.72
N ARG A 39 -1.80 7.84 -11.80
CA ARG A 39 -1.86 7.08 -13.07
C ARG A 39 -2.68 5.78 -12.92
N PRO A 40 -4.02 5.88 -12.85
CA PRO A 40 -4.88 4.71 -12.64
C PRO A 40 -4.81 3.68 -13.79
N SER A 41 -4.47 4.12 -14.99
CA SER A 41 -4.29 3.22 -16.15
C SER A 41 -3.16 2.20 -15.97
N LEU A 42 -2.19 2.47 -15.10
CA LEU A 42 -1.08 1.56 -14.81
C LEU A 42 -1.42 0.52 -13.74
N MET A 43 -2.44 0.77 -12.91
CA MET A 43 -2.80 -0.05 -11.74
C MET A 43 -4.25 -0.54 -11.88
N GLY A 44 -4.44 -1.63 -12.62
CA GLY A 44 -5.74 -2.30 -12.65
C GLY A 44 -6.04 -2.99 -11.31
N THR A 45 -7.32 -2.97 -10.89
CA THR A 45 -7.77 -3.62 -9.63
C THR A 45 -7.41 -5.11 -9.56
N GLY A 46 -7.42 -5.80 -10.73
CA GLY A 46 -7.03 -7.21 -10.82
C GLY A 46 -5.56 -7.42 -10.45
N HIS A 47 -4.66 -6.54 -10.86
CA HIS A 47 -3.24 -6.64 -10.52
C HIS A 47 -2.98 -6.33 -9.04
N ILE A 48 -3.72 -5.39 -8.46
CA ILE A 48 -3.64 -5.06 -7.02
C ILE A 48 -4.09 -6.27 -6.20
N PHE A 49 -5.20 -6.89 -6.62
CA PHE A 49 -5.73 -8.10 -5.97
C PHE A 49 -4.74 -9.27 -6.06
N SER A 50 -4.17 -9.53 -7.24
CA SER A 50 -3.20 -10.63 -7.41
C SER A 50 -1.90 -10.38 -6.64
N ALA A 51 -1.42 -9.15 -6.56
CA ALA A 51 -0.26 -8.80 -5.73
C ALA A 51 -0.52 -9.08 -4.24
N GLY A 52 -1.73 -8.77 -3.76
CA GLY A 52 -2.14 -9.09 -2.38
C GLY A 52 -2.21 -10.59 -2.12
N LEU A 53 -2.71 -11.39 -3.09
CA LEU A 53 -2.72 -12.86 -2.96
C LEU A 53 -1.30 -13.43 -2.88
N ILE A 54 -0.39 -12.93 -3.71
CA ILE A 54 1.03 -13.34 -3.66
C ILE A 54 1.63 -12.99 -2.31
N ASN A 55 1.35 -11.79 -1.80
CA ASN A 55 1.81 -11.37 -0.48
C ASN A 55 1.29 -12.28 0.64
N ASP A 56 0.01 -12.67 0.60
CA ASP A 56 -0.56 -13.60 1.58
C ASP A 56 0.13 -14.95 1.57
N VAL A 57 0.43 -15.49 0.37
CA VAL A 57 1.14 -16.78 0.21
C VAL A 57 2.56 -16.68 0.75
N VAL A 58 3.28 -15.61 0.44
CA VAL A 58 4.67 -15.40 0.85
C VAL A 58 4.78 -15.24 2.37
N MET A 59 3.86 -14.47 2.97
CA MET A 59 3.82 -14.21 4.40
C MET A 59 3.20 -15.34 5.23
N GLY A 60 2.60 -16.36 4.58
CA GLY A 60 1.87 -17.41 5.25
C GLY A 60 0.58 -16.94 5.94
N PHE A 61 0.00 -15.83 5.43
CA PHE A 61 -1.29 -15.35 5.92
C PHE A 61 -2.45 -16.13 5.26
N PRO A 62 -3.65 -16.14 5.89
CA PRO A 62 -4.84 -16.65 5.22
C PRO A 62 -5.10 -15.88 3.94
N LEU A 63 -5.33 -16.61 2.85
CA LEU A 63 -5.50 -16.04 1.51
C LEU A 63 -6.63 -15.00 1.47
N GLY A 64 -6.35 -13.84 0.90
CA GLY A 64 -7.29 -12.76 0.67
C GLY A 64 -7.20 -11.59 1.65
N ILE A 65 -6.51 -11.72 2.79
CA ILE A 65 -6.42 -10.68 3.81
C ILE A 65 -5.70 -9.44 3.27
N SER A 66 -4.50 -9.61 2.72
CA SER A 66 -3.75 -8.51 2.10
C SER A 66 -4.47 -7.98 0.85
N SER A 67 -5.02 -8.88 0.05
CA SER A 67 -5.77 -8.50 -1.16
C SER A 67 -6.96 -7.60 -0.86
N LEU A 68 -7.76 -7.93 0.16
CA LEU A 68 -8.89 -7.11 0.59
C LEU A 68 -8.43 -5.75 1.12
N SER A 69 -7.36 -5.73 1.92
CA SER A 69 -6.78 -4.49 2.44
C SER A 69 -6.30 -3.58 1.31
N TYR A 70 -5.64 -4.12 0.28
CA TYR A 70 -5.22 -3.37 -0.90
C TYR A 70 -6.39 -2.85 -1.72
N LEU A 71 -7.48 -3.61 -1.83
CA LEU A 71 -8.70 -3.17 -2.49
C LEU A 71 -9.38 -2.00 -1.75
N VAL A 72 -9.33 -1.97 -0.42
CA VAL A 72 -9.81 -0.81 0.36
C VAL A 72 -9.01 0.44 0.02
N VAL A 73 -7.68 0.34 -0.04
CA VAL A 73 -6.82 1.46 -0.47
C VAL A 73 -7.16 1.91 -1.89
N CYS A 74 -7.36 0.95 -2.79
CA CYS A 74 -7.78 1.21 -4.18
C CYS A 74 -9.12 1.95 -4.24
N PHE A 75 -10.10 1.51 -3.46
CA PHE A 75 -11.42 2.13 -3.39
C PHE A 75 -11.35 3.58 -2.89
N VAL A 76 -10.64 3.81 -1.77
CA VAL A 76 -10.46 5.17 -1.22
C VAL A 76 -9.72 6.06 -2.21
N GLY A 77 -8.64 5.59 -2.81
CA GLY A 77 -7.86 6.34 -3.80
C GLY A 77 -8.69 6.72 -5.03
N ASN A 78 -9.49 5.79 -5.57
CA ASN A 78 -10.38 6.07 -6.69
C ASN A 78 -11.49 7.08 -6.32
N TYR A 79 -12.04 6.95 -5.12
CA TYR A 79 -13.06 7.88 -4.63
C TYR A 79 -12.51 9.32 -4.52
N VAL A 80 -11.33 9.47 -3.93
CA VAL A 80 -10.64 10.76 -3.81
C VAL A 80 -10.34 11.36 -5.16
N ARG A 81 -9.76 10.57 -6.07
CA ARG A 81 -9.44 11.01 -7.43
C ARG A 81 -10.68 11.51 -8.19
N ASN A 82 -11.80 10.82 -8.06
CA ASN A 82 -13.03 11.19 -8.78
C ASN A 82 -13.68 12.46 -8.22
N LYS A 83 -13.44 12.79 -6.96
CA LYS A 83 -13.98 13.99 -6.30
C LYS A 83 -13.06 15.21 -6.36
N SER A 84 -11.74 15.01 -6.42
CA SER A 84 -10.76 16.09 -6.33
C SER A 84 -10.09 16.33 -7.67
N VAL A 85 -10.39 17.47 -8.30
CA VAL A 85 -9.79 17.89 -9.58
C VAL A 85 -8.35 18.39 -9.38
N ASN A 86 -8.06 19.02 -8.22
CA ASN A 86 -6.73 19.52 -7.85
C ASN A 86 -6.32 18.95 -6.50
N THR A 87 -5.47 17.92 -6.51
CA THR A 87 -4.91 17.35 -5.29
C THR A 87 -3.65 18.12 -4.87
N THR A 88 -3.67 18.70 -3.68
CA THR A 88 -2.48 19.20 -3.00
C THR A 88 -1.81 18.08 -2.21
N ILE A 89 -0.49 18.20 -1.94
CA ILE A 89 0.24 17.23 -1.12
C ILE A 89 -0.45 17.01 0.24
N ALA A 90 -0.93 18.08 0.86
CA ALA A 90 -1.61 18.01 2.15
C ALA A 90 -2.93 17.23 2.07
N SER A 91 -3.70 17.42 1.00
CA SER A 91 -4.93 16.66 0.76
C SER A 91 -4.64 15.17 0.51
N ASP A 92 -3.62 14.87 -0.32
CA ASP A 92 -3.19 13.50 -0.61
C ASP A 92 -2.69 12.80 0.67
N TRP A 93 -1.98 13.51 1.53
CA TRP A 93 -1.48 12.99 2.80
C TRP A 93 -2.60 12.65 3.79
N PHE A 94 -3.57 13.54 3.95
CA PHE A 94 -4.71 13.34 4.84
C PHE A 94 -5.60 12.17 4.36
N THR A 95 -5.87 12.11 3.07
CA THR A 95 -6.68 11.02 2.49
C THR A 95 -5.93 9.68 2.48
N PHE A 96 -4.60 9.70 2.34
CA PHE A 96 -3.77 8.52 2.54
C PHE A 96 -3.85 8.00 3.97
N LEU A 97 -3.84 8.89 4.98
CA LEU A 97 -4.01 8.49 6.37
C LEU A 97 -5.33 7.74 6.58
N ILE A 98 -6.43 8.21 6.00
CA ILE A 98 -7.73 7.53 6.09
C ILE A 98 -7.67 6.16 5.40
N ALA A 99 -7.09 6.08 4.21
CA ALA A 99 -6.93 4.83 3.47
C ALA A 99 -6.09 3.81 4.26
N LEU A 100 -4.97 4.25 4.84
CA LEU A 100 -4.07 3.44 5.65
C LEU A 100 -4.74 2.91 6.93
N LEU A 101 -5.48 3.76 7.64
CA LEU A 101 -6.21 3.35 8.84
C LEU A 101 -7.28 2.31 8.52
N LEU A 102 -8.07 2.52 7.45
CA LEU A 102 -9.10 1.59 7.04
C LEU A 102 -8.51 0.25 6.59
N ALA A 103 -7.43 0.27 5.80
CA ALA A 103 -6.74 -0.94 5.36
C ALA A 103 -6.15 -1.73 6.53
N ASN A 104 -5.47 -1.06 7.47
CA ASN A 104 -4.91 -1.69 8.65
C ASN A 104 -6.01 -2.26 9.56
N LEU A 105 -7.09 -1.52 9.79
CA LEU A 105 -8.21 -1.98 10.61
C LEU A 105 -8.81 -3.26 10.02
N LEU A 106 -9.03 -3.29 8.70
CA LEU A 106 -9.56 -4.46 8.02
C LEU A 106 -8.57 -5.62 8.07
N PHE A 107 -7.28 -5.38 7.77
CA PHE A 107 -6.23 -6.39 7.81
C PHE A 107 -6.15 -7.07 9.18
N PHE A 108 -6.08 -6.29 10.24
CA PHE A 108 -5.95 -6.84 11.60
C PHE A 108 -7.24 -7.47 12.10
N SER A 109 -8.41 -6.94 11.73
CA SER A 109 -9.69 -7.56 12.06
C SER A 109 -9.81 -8.95 11.43
N LEU A 110 -9.44 -9.10 10.17
CA LEU A 110 -9.45 -10.39 9.48
C LEU A 110 -8.38 -11.33 10.04
N LEU A 111 -7.16 -10.84 10.24
CA LEU A 111 -6.08 -11.67 10.77
C LEU A 111 -6.40 -12.22 12.17
N ASN A 112 -6.99 -11.40 13.03
CA ASN A 112 -7.40 -11.84 14.38
C ASN A 112 -8.54 -12.87 14.36
N ASN A 113 -9.40 -12.84 13.32
CA ASN A 113 -10.50 -13.79 13.19
C ASN A 113 -10.09 -15.12 12.52
N PHE A 114 -9.12 -15.08 11.62
CA PHE A 114 -8.74 -16.24 10.80
C PHE A 114 -7.39 -16.85 11.18
N SER A 115 -6.60 -16.21 12.03
CA SER A 115 -5.35 -16.77 12.53
C SER A 115 -5.23 -16.64 14.04
N GLU A 116 -4.61 -17.63 14.68
CA GLU A 116 -4.32 -17.63 16.13
C GLU A 116 -3.09 -16.77 16.49
N VAL A 117 -2.65 -15.89 15.58
CA VAL A 117 -1.47 -15.05 15.80
C VAL A 117 -1.79 -13.93 16.78
N VAL A 118 -1.14 -13.97 17.93
CA VAL A 118 -1.24 -12.89 18.92
C VAL A 118 -0.49 -11.65 18.42
N ILE A 119 -1.24 -10.66 17.99
CA ILE A 119 -0.69 -9.43 17.43
C ILE A 119 -0.50 -8.40 18.54
N SER A 120 0.71 -7.83 18.61
CA SER A 120 0.99 -6.69 19.49
C SER A 120 0.45 -5.39 18.90
N TYR A 121 -0.62 -4.85 19.45
CA TYR A 121 -1.24 -3.58 19.01
C TYR A 121 -0.25 -2.41 19.02
N SER A 122 0.74 -2.44 19.91
CA SER A 122 1.79 -1.43 19.98
C SER A 122 2.64 -1.38 18.72
N LYS A 123 3.00 -2.55 18.15
CA LYS A 123 3.78 -2.64 16.90
C LYS A 123 3.01 -2.08 15.71
N ILE A 124 1.69 -2.30 15.67
CA ILE A 124 0.81 -1.75 14.63
C ILE A 124 0.82 -0.22 14.65
N GLY A 125 0.68 0.37 15.85
CA GLY A 125 0.69 1.82 16.00
C GLY A 125 1.99 2.46 15.50
N TYR A 126 3.13 1.93 15.91
CA TYR A 126 4.45 2.42 15.46
C TYR A 126 4.61 2.31 13.94
N ASN A 127 4.19 1.19 13.37
CA ASN A 127 4.33 0.96 11.95
C ASN A 127 3.41 1.86 11.11
N THR A 128 2.16 2.05 11.53
CA THR A 128 1.23 2.98 10.90
C THR A 128 1.76 4.41 10.95
N PHE A 129 2.29 4.84 12.09
CA PHE A 129 2.89 6.17 12.26
C PHE A 129 4.12 6.35 11.37
N PHE A 130 5.01 5.36 11.33
CA PHE A 130 6.20 5.40 10.49
C PHE A 130 5.85 5.46 9.00
N THR A 131 4.87 4.67 8.56
CA THR A 131 4.38 4.67 7.18
C THR A 131 3.80 6.03 6.78
N LEU A 132 3.05 6.64 7.68
CA LEU A 132 2.49 7.97 7.47
C LEU A 132 3.59 9.03 7.28
N PHE A 133 4.68 8.91 8.04
CA PHE A 133 5.82 9.82 7.95
C PHE A 133 6.65 9.60 6.68
N LEU A 134 6.73 8.35 6.21
CA LEU A 134 7.41 8.00 4.97
C LEU A 134 6.63 8.42 3.70
N PHE A 135 5.32 8.53 3.77
CA PHE A 135 4.48 8.86 2.61
C PHE A 135 4.95 10.12 1.86
N PRO A 136 5.21 11.29 2.49
CA PRO A 136 5.67 12.48 1.79
C PRO A 136 7.03 12.27 1.10
N VAL A 137 7.92 11.46 1.67
CA VAL A 137 9.23 11.14 1.08
C VAL A 137 9.03 10.34 -0.21
N PHE A 138 8.23 9.28 -0.16
CA PHE A 138 7.91 8.46 -1.33
C PHE A 138 7.08 9.24 -2.37
N TRP A 139 6.16 10.09 -1.92
CA TRP A 139 5.39 10.97 -2.80
C TRP A 139 6.33 11.88 -3.61
N PHE A 140 7.33 12.48 -2.97
CA PHE A 140 8.32 13.31 -3.63
C PHE A 140 9.19 12.51 -4.61
N LEU A 141 9.70 11.35 -4.20
CA LEU A 141 10.49 10.45 -5.05
C LEU A 141 9.71 9.99 -6.30
N PHE A 142 8.48 9.55 -6.13
CA PHE A 142 7.65 9.11 -7.24
C PHE A 142 7.23 10.26 -8.16
N ASN A 143 7.06 11.45 -7.62
CA ASN A 143 6.77 12.62 -8.43
C ASN A 143 7.98 13.04 -9.28
N LEU A 144 9.19 12.96 -8.72
CA LEU A 144 10.43 13.15 -9.49
C LEU A 144 10.57 12.09 -10.60
N TYR A 145 10.31 10.83 -10.29
CA TYR A 145 10.33 9.75 -11.28
C TYR A 145 9.32 10.00 -12.40
N LYS A 146 8.10 10.42 -12.07
CA LYS A 146 7.08 10.78 -13.05
C LYS A 146 7.54 11.88 -13.99
N ILE A 147 8.14 12.93 -13.47
CA ILE A 147 8.63 14.08 -14.29
C ILE A 147 9.80 13.63 -15.17
N SER A 148 10.73 12.83 -14.65
CA SER A 148 11.95 12.44 -15.35
C SER A 148 11.73 11.43 -16.47
N PHE A 149 10.80 10.47 -16.29
CA PHE A 149 10.64 9.35 -17.23
C PHE A 149 9.35 9.38 -18.04
N ILE A 150 8.30 10.05 -17.59
CA ILE A 150 6.98 10.03 -18.21
C ILE A 150 6.63 11.39 -18.85
N GLY A 151 7.20 12.49 -18.35
CA GLY A 151 6.97 13.85 -18.87
C GLY A 151 7.51 14.10 -20.27
N SER A 152 8.30 13.18 -20.84
CA SER A 152 8.85 13.31 -22.19
C SER A 152 7.96 12.67 -23.29
N GLN A 153 6.83 12.07 -22.95
CA GLN A 153 5.93 11.42 -23.91
C GLN A 153 4.68 12.23 -24.25
N ASP A 154 4.41 13.32 -23.53
CA ASP A 154 3.26 14.22 -23.76
C ASP A 154 3.68 15.60 -24.29
N ALA A 155 4.89 15.70 -24.89
CA ALA A 155 5.37 16.90 -25.59
C ALA A 155 5.27 16.74 -27.10
#